data_5001494c0cd2aa0e61161e1f06e32587
#
_entry.id   5001494c0cd2aa0e61161e1f06e32587
#
_cell.length_a   1.000
_cell.length_b   1.000
_cell.length_c   1.000
_cell.angle_alpha   90.00
_cell.angle_beta   90.00
_cell.angle_gamma   90.00
#
_symmetry.space_group_name_H-M   'P 1'
#
loop_
_entity.id
_entity.type
_entity.pdbx_description
1 polymer ?
#
loop_
_entity_poly.entity_id
_entity_poly.type
_entity_poly.pdbx_seq_one_letter_code
_entity_poly.pdbx_strand_id
1 'polypeptide(L)'
;MPTTLQTFIDQQVAAFEPRFTRASELQWLVSTTSRPDYEQQWAAEMLAIRQMAAEPARYRELTRLMADGPDAPPLLARQARLLHNFLRGSQITPDLIARITEIETSVQSAFNQFRATLGGQPVTDND
;
A
#
# COMPACT_ATOMS: atom_id res chain seq x y z
N MET A 1 -16.35 -25.69 3.73
CA MET A 1 -15.34 -25.72 4.81
C MET A 1 -15.20 -24.34 5.42
N PRO A 2 -15.19 -24.21 6.73
CA PRO A 2 -14.92 -22.91 7.36
C PRO A 2 -13.49 -22.47 7.02
N THR A 3 -13.33 -21.17 6.77
CA THR A 3 -12.01 -20.56 6.52
C THR A 3 -11.18 -20.62 7.79
N THR A 4 -9.97 -21.16 7.72
CA THR A 4 -9.01 -21.13 8.83
C THR A 4 -8.17 -19.85 8.77
N LEU A 5 -7.51 -19.51 9.88
CA LEU A 5 -6.60 -18.36 9.92
C LEU A 5 -5.47 -18.51 8.89
N GLN A 6 -4.88 -19.69 8.74
CA GLN A 6 -3.85 -19.95 7.74
C GLN A 6 -4.37 -19.73 6.31
N THR A 7 -5.50 -20.36 5.98
CA THR A 7 -6.10 -20.24 4.64
C THR A 7 -6.45 -18.79 4.32
N PHE A 8 -6.95 -18.04 5.32
CA PHE A 8 -7.25 -16.63 5.14
C PHE A 8 -5.97 -15.82 4.85
N ILE A 9 -4.91 -16.01 5.63
CA ILE A 9 -3.62 -15.31 5.43
C ILE A 9 -3.07 -15.63 4.03
N ASP A 10 -3.07 -16.89 3.61
CA ASP A 10 -2.58 -17.30 2.30
C ASP A 10 -3.36 -16.62 1.16
N GLN A 11 -4.69 -16.53 1.30
CA GLN A 11 -5.54 -15.81 0.35
C GLN A 11 -5.22 -14.29 0.31
N GLN A 12 -4.95 -13.68 1.47
CA GLN A 12 -4.57 -12.28 1.51
C GLN A 12 -3.21 -12.03 0.85
N VAL A 13 -2.23 -12.88 1.13
CA VAL A 13 -0.91 -12.80 0.47
C VAL A 13 -1.07 -12.91 -1.04
N ALA A 14 -1.78 -13.92 -1.53
CA ALA A 14 -2.04 -14.10 -2.96
C ALA A 14 -2.75 -12.90 -3.63
N ALA A 15 -3.59 -12.18 -2.88
CA ALA A 15 -4.30 -11.01 -3.39
C ALA A 15 -3.46 -9.73 -3.38
N PHE A 16 -2.65 -9.51 -2.34
CA PHE A 16 -1.89 -8.27 -2.15
C PHE A 16 -0.50 -8.29 -2.80
N GLU A 17 0.21 -9.42 -2.74
CA GLU A 17 1.61 -9.52 -3.18
C GLU A 17 1.83 -9.04 -4.63
N PRO A 18 1.04 -9.48 -5.64
CA PRO A 18 1.23 -9.02 -7.02
C PRO A 18 1.08 -7.51 -7.18
N ARG A 19 0.14 -6.91 -6.42
CA ARG A 19 -0.09 -5.47 -6.45
C ARG A 19 1.04 -4.69 -5.79
N PHE A 20 1.51 -5.13 -4.63
CA PHE A 20 2.67 -4.50 -3.98
C PHE A 20 3.94 -4.63 -4.82
N THR A 21 4.17 -5.76 -5.47
CA THR A 21 5.28 -5.94 -6.40
C THR A 21 5.19 -4.94 -7.54
N ARG A 22 4.02 -4.84 -8.17
CA ARG A 22 3.80 -3.88 -9.27
C ARG A 22 3.94 -2.43 -8.81
N ALA A 23 3.37 -2.07 -7.65
CA ALA A 23 3.51 -0.73 -7.10
C ALA A 23 4.97 -0.37 -6.81
N SER A 24 5.77 -1.31 -6.30
CA SER A 24 7.20 -1.11 -6.02
C SER A 24 8.01 -0.90 -7.31
N GLU A 25 7.74 -1.69 -8.35
CA GLU A 25 8.36 -1.49 -9.67
C GLU A 25 8.03 -0.11 -10.26
N LEU A 26 6.75 0.29 -10.18
CA LEU A 26 6.31 1.59 -10.66
C LEU A 26 6.91 2.73 -9.85
N GLN A 27 7.01 2.59 -8.53
CA GLN A 27 7.66 3.58 -7.68
C GLN A 27 9.13 3.78 -8.06
N TRP A 28 9.85 2.70 -8.34
CA TRP A 28 11.21 2.78 -8.86
C TRP A 28 11.27 3.55 -10.18
N LEU A 29 10.39 3.24 -11.14
CA LEU A 29 10.33 3.91 -12.44
C LEU A 29 9.96 5.39 -12.29
N VAL A 30 9.02 5.75 -11.42
CA VAL A 30 8.66 7.14 -11.12
C VAL A 30 9.87 7.88 -10.55
N SER A 31 10.56 7.30 -9.58
CA SER A 31 11.70 7.94 -8.90
C SER A 31 12.93 8.12 -9.80
N THR A 32 13.11 7.25 -10.78
CA THR A 32 14.27 7.28 -11.69
C THR A 32 14.03 8.00 -13.01
N THR A 33 12.77 8.12 -13.45
CA THR A 33 12.44 8.70 -14.76
C THR A 33 11.59 9.96 -14.68
N SER A 34 10.88 10.18 -13.57
CA SER A 34 9.89 11.25 -13.37
C SER A 34 8.80 11.30 -14.47
N ARG A 35 8.51 10.17 -15.11
CA ARG A 35 7.52 10.10 -16.21
C ARG A 35 6.10 10.10 -15.68
N PRO A 36 5.22 11.00 -16.20
CA PRO A 36 3.82 11.09 -15.73
C PRO A 36 2.99 9.82 -15.94
N ASP A 37 3.27 9.03 -16.97
CA ASP A 37 2.55 7.77 -17.22
C ASP A 37 2.83 6.71 -16.15
N TYR A 38 4.06 6.59 -15.65
CA TYR A 38 4.38 5.73 -14.52
C TYR A 38 3.76 6.23 -13.22
N GLU A 39 3.73 7.53 -13.01
CA GLU A 39 3.11 8.15 -11.84
C GLU A 39 1.61 7.85 -11.77
N GLN A 40 0.90 7.95 -12.89
CA GLN A 40 -0.52 7.59 -12.98
C GLN A 40 -0.76 6.11 -12.70
N GLN A 41 0.07 5.22 -13.25
CA GLN A 41 -0.01 3.78 -13.00
C GLN A 41 0.27 3.45 -11.52
N TRP A 42 1.27 4.08 -10.93
CA TRP A 42 1.59 3.91 -9.50
C TRP A 42 0.43 4.36 -8.61
N ALA A 43 -0.15 5.53 -8.88
CA ALA A 43 -1.30 6.04 -8.16
C ALA A 43 -2.51 5.08 -8.26
N ALA A 44 -2.75 4.50 -9.43
CA ALA A 44 -3.82 3.52 -9.64
C ALA A 44 -3.60 2.24 -8.82
N GLU A 45 -2.37 1.70 -8.77
CA GLU A 45 -2.06 0.52 -7.94
C GLU A 45 -2.17 0.84 -6.44
N MET A 46 -1.69 1.98 -5.98
CA MET A 46 -1.81 2.40 -4.59
C MET A 46 -3.27 2.58 -4.17
N LEU A 47 -4.09 3.18 -5.04
CA LEU A 47 -5.53 3.30 -4.79
C LEU A 47 -6.19 1.92 -4.68
N ALA A 48 -5.89 1.00 -5.59
CA ALA A 48 -6.44 -0.36 -5.56
C ALA A 48 -6.04 -1.11 -4.28
N ILE A 49 -4.77 -1.03 -3.87
CA ILE A 49 -4.28 -1.64 -2.62
C ILE A 49 -5.04 -1.08 -1.41
N ARG A 50 -5.21 0.24 -1.33
CA ARG A 50 -5.93 0.90 -0.24
C ARG A 50 -7.41 0.52 -0.19
N GLN A 51 -8.08 0.48 -1.35
CA GLN A 51 -9.46 0.05 -1.43
C GLN A 51 -9.64 -1.40 -0.98
N MET A 52 -8.75 -2.29 -1.38
CA MET A 52 -8.75 -3.68 -0.92
C MET A 52 -8.53 -3.78 0.60
N ALA A 53 -7.59 -3.01 1.14
CA ALA A 53 -7.30 -3.01 2.57
C ALA A 53 -8.41 -2.38 3.41
N ALA A 54 -9.16 -1.43 2.85
CA ALA A 54 -10.26 -0.74 3.51
C ALA A 54 -11.56 -1.57 3.57
N GLU A 55 -11.62 -2.72 2.91
CA GLU A 55 -12.82 -3.56 2.88
C GLU A 55 -13.19 -4.05 4.29
N PRO A 56 -14.34 -3.61 4.85
CA PRO A 56 -14.69 -3.92 6.25
C PRO A 56 -14.89 -5.42 6.52
N ALA A 57 -15.37 -6.17 5.51
CA ALA A 57 -15.58 -7.60 5.64
C ALA A 57 -14.26 -8.35 5.87
N ARG A 58 -13.22 -7.95 5.18
CA ARG A 58 -11.86 -8.50 5.31
C ARG A 58 -11.29 -8.27 6.71
N TYR A 59 -11.42 -7.07 7.23
CA TYR A 59 -10.96 -6.73 8.58
C TYR A 59 -11.74 -7.49 9.66
N ARG A 60 -13.07 -7.55 9.55
CA ARG A 60 -13.92 -8.29 10.50
C ARG A 60 -13.60 -9.78 10.53
N GLU A 61 -13.43 -10.40 9.35
CA GLU A 61 -13.12 -11.83 9.26
C GLU A 61 -11.77 -12.16 9.89
N LEU A 62 -10.74 -11.35 9.61
CA LEU A 62 -9.43 -11.55 10.27
C LEU A 62 -9.54 -11.42 11.78
N THR A 63 -10.25 -10.41 12.28
CA THR A 63 -10.45 -10.19 13.72
C THR A 63 -11.14 -11.39 14.36
N ARG A 64 -12.18 -11.92 13.71
CA ARG A 64 -12.88 -13.14 14.16
C ARG A 64 -11.94 -14.36 14.20
N LEU A 65 -11.21 -14.61 13.12
CA LEU A 65 -10.30 -15.76 13.04
C LEU A 65 -9.17 -15.70 14.07
N MET A 66 -8.67 -14.52 14.38
CA MET A 66 -7.66 -14.35 15.43
C MET A 66 -8.22 -14.63 16.83
N ALA A 67 -9.48 -14.28 17.08
CA ALA A 67 -10.14 -14.56 18.37
C ALA A 67 -10.46 -16.06 18.53
N ASP A 68 -10.83 -16.74 17.44
CA ASP A 68 -11.17 -18.16 17.44
C ASP A 68 -9.92 -19.08 17.55
N GLY A 69 -8.73 -18.56 17.25
CA GLY A 69 -7.47 -19.31 17.24
C GLY A 69 -6.39 -18.69 18.12
N PRO A 70 -6.59 -18.57 19.45
CA PRO A 70 -5.62 -17.93 20.34
C PRO A 70 -4.27 -18.65 20.39
N ASP A 71 -4.25 -19.96 20.13
CA ASP A 71 -3.06 -20.82 20.18
C ASP A 71 -2.40 -21.02 18.81
N ALA A 72 -2.58 -20.07 17.88
CA ALA A 72 -1.93 -20.15 16.57
C ALA A 72 -0.40 -20.23 16.69
N PRO A 73 0.28 -21.00 15.79
CA PRO A 73 1.74 -21.05 15.77
C PRO A 73 2.36 -19.64 15.72
N PRO A 74 3.51 -19.40 16.39
CA PRO A 74 4.07 -18.06 16.56
C PRO A 74 4.24 -17.28 15.26
N LEU A 75 4.64 -17.93 14.16
CA LEU A 75 4.79 -17.28 12.86
C LEU A 75 3.43 -16.84 12.30
N LEU A 76 2.44 -17.72 12.34
CA LEU A 76 1.09 -17.42 11.87
C LEU A 76 0.45 -16.30 12.70
N ALA A 77 0.61 -16.36 14.02
CA ALA A 77 0.13 -15.30 14.92
C ALA A 77 0.77 -13.94 14.61
N ARG A 78 2.07 -13.93 14.29
CA ARG A 78 2.77 -12.71 13.85
C ARG A 78 2.26 -12.19 12.51
N GLN A 79 2.09 -13.06 11.53
CA GLN A 79 1.54 -12.69 10.21
C GLN A 79 0.12 -12.10 10.36
N ALA A 80 -0.73 -12.75 11.13
CA ALA A 80 -2.08 -12.28 11.41
C ALA A 80 -2.09 -10.88 12.06
N ARG A 81 -1.24 -10.65 13.05
CA ARG A 81 -1.12 -9.36 13.73
C ARG A 81 -0.63 -8.25 12.80
N LEU A 82 0.35 -8.52 11.94
CA LEU A 82 0.85 -7.54 10.97
C LEU A 82 -0.23 -7.19 9.96
N LEU A 83 -0.92 -8.20 9.42
CA LEU A 83 -2.04 -7.97 8.49
C LEU A 83 -3.19 -7.22 9.18
N HIS A 84 -3.54 -7.60 10.42
CA HIS A 84 -4.58 -6.91 11.19
C HIS A 84 -4.27 -5.43 11.39
N ASN A 85 -3.03 -5.08 11.75
CA ASN A 85 -2.62 -3.68 11.92
C ASN A 85 -2.69 -2.91 10.60
N PHE A 86 -2.27 -3.51 9.50
CA PHE A 86 -2.38 -2.92 8.16
C PHE A 86 -3.85 -2.66 7.78
N LEU A 87 -4.71 -3.67 7.91
CA LEU A 87 -6.14 -3.53 7.61
C LEU A 87 -6.83 -2.53 8.54
N ARG A 88 -6.49 -2.52 9.82
CA ARG A 88 -7.05 -1.58 10.80
C ARG A 88 -6.76 -0.14 10.44
N GLY A 89 -5.52 0.17 10.06
CA GLY A 89 -5.12 1.50 9.63
C GLY A 89 -5.79 1.97 8.34
N SER A 90 -6.35 1.03 7.58
CA SER A 90 -7.02 1.28 6.31
C SER A 90 -8.54 1.43 6.42
N GLN A 91 -9.13 1.28 7.63
CA GLN A 91 -10.59 1.39 7.83
C GLN A 91 -11.03 2.86 7.81
N ILE A 92 -10.97 3.48 6.63
CA ILE A 92 -11.36 4.85 6.35
C ILE A 92 -12.34 4.90 5.17
N THR A 93 -13.04 6.02 5.01
CA THR A 93 -14.03 6.15 3.93
C THR A 93 -13.38 6.16 2.54
N PRO A 94 -14.07 5.67 1.50
CA PRO A 94 -13.57 5.69 0.12
C PRO A 94 -13.14 7.08 -0.36
N ASP A 95 -13.87 8.13 0.00
CA ASP A 95 -13.53 9.52 -0.36
C ASP A 95 -12.20 9.96 0.25
N LEU A 96 -11.95 9.60 1.51
CA LEU A 96 -10.67 9.88 2.15
C LEU A 96 -9.52 9.09 1.53
N ILE A 97 -9.75 7.83 1.16
CA ILE A 97 -8.76 7.00 0.45
C ILE A 97 -8.35 7.67 -0.86
N ALA A 98 -9.32 8.09 -1.67
CA ALA A 98 -9.08 8.79 -2.93
C ALA A 98 -8.31 10.08 -2.71
N ARG A 99 -8.71 10.89 -1.72
CA ARG A 99 -8.08 12.17 -1.39
C ARG A 99 -6.64 12.02 -0.90
N ILE A 100 -6.38 11.04 -0.04
CA ILE A 100 -5.02 10.73 0.43
C ILE A 100 -4.13 10.34 -0.75
N THR A 101 -4.61 9.45 -1.62
CA THR A 101 -3.85 8.99 -2.79
C THR A 101 -3.53 10.13 -3.76
N GLU A 102 -4.48 11.04 -3.99
CA GLU A 102 -4.27 12.24 -4.81
C GLU A 102 -3.19 13.15 -4.22
N ILE A 103 -3.27 13.44 -2.91
CA ILE A 103 -2.29 14.29 -2.23
C ILE A 103 -0.90 13.67 -2.24
N GLU A 104 -0.78 12.39 -1.91
CA GLU A 104 0.52 11.69 -1.92
C GLU A 104 1.14 11.66 -3.31
N THR A 105 0.34 11.41 -4.35
CA THR A 105 0.81 11.46 -5.74
C THR A 105 1.31 12.86 -6.10
N SER A 106 0.59 13.91 -5.71
CA SER A 106 0.98 15.30 -5.93
C SER A 106 2.30 15.67 -5.23
N VAL A 107 2.45 15.24 -3.97
CA VAL A 107 3.69 15.47 -3.20
C VAL A 107 4.86 14.71 -3.82
N GLN A 108 4.65 13.45 -4.20
CA GLN A 108 5.69 12.64 -4.84
C GLN A 108 6.11 13.24 -6.20
N SER A 109 5.15 13.72 -6.98
CA SER A 109 5.42 14.41 -8.26
C SER A 109 6.25 15.68 -8.03
N ALA A 110 5.85 16.52 -7.10
CA ALA A 110 6.57 17.74 -6.75
C ALA A 110 8.02 17.44 -6.32
N PHE A 111 8.21 16.42 -5.48
CA PHE A 111 9.53 15.97 -5.04
C PHE A 111 10.39 15.49 -6.22
N ASN A 112 9.86 14.62 -7.07
CA ASN A 112 10.60 14.04 -8.19
C ASN A 112 10.94 15.07 -9.28
N GLN A 113 10.13 16.13 -9.44
CA GLN A 113 10.32 17.16 -10.45
C GLN A 113 11.10 18.36 -9.94
N PHE A 114 11.30 18.47 -8.63
CA PHE A 114 12.03 19.58 -8.05
C PHE A 114 13.47 19.59 -8.57
N ARG A 115 13.94 20.79 -8.96
CA ARG A 115 15.34 21.05 -9.30
C ARG A 115 15.76 22.34 -8.59
N ALA A 116 16.79 22.22 -7.78
CA ALA A 116 17.37 23.37 -7.12
C ALA A 116 18.03 24.33 -8.12
N THR A 117 18.06 25.61 -7.78
CA THR A 117 18.78 26.61 -8.57
C THR A 117 19.75 27.37 -7.67
N LEU A 118 20.93 27.68 -8.20
CA LEU A 118 21.92 28.52 -7.55
C LEU A 118 22.27 29.67 -8.51
N GLY A 119 22.08 30.92 -8.06
CA GLY A 119 22.32 32.09 -8.92
C GLY A 119 21.45 32.10 -10.20
N GLY A 120 20.25 31.50 -10.16
CA GLY A 120 19.34 31.39 -11.29
C GLY A 120 19.64 30.25 -12.27
N GLN A 121 20.66 29.44 -12.02
CA GLN A 121 21.03 28.27 -12.83
C GLN A 121 20.60 26.97 -12.14
N PRO A 122 20.01 26.00 -12.86
CA PRO A 122 19.73 24.69 -12.30
C PRO A 122 21.02 24.00 -11.86
N VAL A 123 20.99 23.37 -10.68
CA VAL A 123 22.08 22.56 -10.13
C VAL A 123 21.64 21.13 -9.93
N THR A 124 22.58 20.19 -9.96
CA THR A 124 22.31 18.78 -9.65
C THR A 124 22.34 18.54 -8.15
N ASP A 125 21.78 17.42 -7.70
CA ASP A 125 21.79 17.04 -6.27
C ASP A 125 23.20 16.78 -5.73
N ASN A 126 24.21 16.76 -6.61
CA ASN A 126 25.62 16.51 -6.28
C ASN A 126 26.51 17.76 -6.37
N ASP A 127 25.93 18.91 -6.73
CA ASP A 127 26.61 20.22 -6.73
C ASP A 127 26.40 20.94 -5.40
#